data_6f24fb1b3f78b7e574308e470c2804bd
#
_entry.id   6f24fb1b3f78b7e574308e470c2804bd
#
_cell.length_a   1.000
_cell.length_b   1.000
_cell.length_c   1.000
_cell.angle_alpha   90.00
_cell.angle_beta   90.00
_cell.angle_gamma   90.00
#
_symmetry.space_group_name_H-M   'P 1'
#
loop_
_entity.id
_entity.type
_entity.pdbx_description
1 polymer ?
#
loop_
_entity_poly.entity_id
_entity_poly.type
_entity_poly.pdbx_seq_one_letter_code
_entity_poly.pdbx_strand_id
1 'polypeptide(L)'
;NLIYGYFILPESLEKKNRREFKWSQANPLGSLNTLKKYPSVLGLVGALTFIYLASYAVQGTWTYFSMEKFNWSESVVGYSLGFVGIMSALVQGVLIRVIIPKIGEYNTMIVGIILNILGSILFSIATEGWMLFCFIIPYSLGGLAGPAIQGILSNQIPENEQGQLQGALTSMMSATGIFGPLLMTSIFSYFTSNNSPIYFPGAPFIAGAILVSVCLLIILKKGRLKIIGKPIND
;
A
#
# COMPACT_ATOMS: atom_id res chain seq x y z
N ASN A 1 0.44 12.95 -20.52
CA ASN A 1 -0.72 12.10 -20.19
C ASN A 1 -2.07 12.82 -20.41
N LEU A 2 -2.24 14.09 -20.01
CA LEU A 2 -3.51 14.82 -20.15
C LEU A 2 -3.90 15.00 -21.64
N ILE A 3 -2.95 15.39 -22.49
CA ILE A 3 -3.16 15.54 -23.94
C ILE A 3 -3.54 14.20 -24.56
N TYR A 4 -2.78 13.14 -24.24
CA TYR A 4 -3.07 11.78 -24.69
C TYR A 4 -4.48 11.31 -24.24
N GLY A 5 -4.81 11.53 -22.96
CA GLY A 5 -6.12 11.15 -22.42
C GLY A 5 -7.28 11.87 -23.09
N TYR A 6 -7.12 13.17 -23.37
CA TYR A 6 -8.18 13.97 -23.98
C TYR A 6 -8.44 13.63 -25.47
N PHE A 7 -7.39 13.35 -26.25
CA PHE A 7 -7.53 13.15 -27.69
C PHE A 7 -7.60 11.70 -28.15
N ILE A 8 -7.08 10.76 -27.36
CA ILE A 8 -6.89 9.36 -27.81
C ILE A 8 -7.72 8.37 -27.01
N LEU A 9 -7.95 8.63 -25.70
CA LEU A 9 -8.73 7.71 -24.89
C LEU A 9 -10.24 7.93 -25.11
N PRO A 10 -10.98 6.91 -25.59
CA PRO A 10 -12.43 6.98 -25.63
C PRO A 10 -13.00 6.99 -24.21
N GLU A 11 -14.11 7.69 -24.02
CA GLU A 11 -14.83 7.67 -22.76
C GLU A 11 -15.43 6.28 -22.51
N SER A 12 -15.01 5.63 -21.47
CA SER A 12 -15.41 4.26 -21.15
C SER A 12 -16.83 4.15 -20.57
N LEU A 13 -17.34 5.23 -19.94
CA LEU A 13 -18.67 5.23 -19.34
C LEU A 13 -19.73 5.71 -20.30
N GLU A 14 -20.68 4.84 -20.64
CA GLU A 14 -21.82 5.18 -21.50
C GLU A 14 -22.62 6.37 -20.95
N LYS A 15 -23.11 7.24 -21.83
CA LYS A 15 -23.83 8.47 -21.45
C LYS A 15 -25.00 8.21 -20.50
N LYS A 16 -25.73 7.10 -20.68
CA LYS A 16 -26.88 6.72 -19.84
C LYS A 16 -26.51 6.38 -18.39
N ASN A 17 -25.25 5.97 -18.15
CA ASN A 17 -24.75 5.57 -16.84
C ASN A 17 -24.02 6.71 -16.13
N ARG A 18 -23.84 7.86 -16.78
CA ARG A 18 -23.14 9.02 -16.20
C ARG A 18 -24.02 9.69 -15.16
N ARG A 19 -23.39 10.08 -14.05
CA ARG A 19 -24.03 10.89 -13.01
C ARG A 19 -23.81 12.37 -13.24
N GLU A 20 -24.77 13.19 -12.79
CA GLU A 20 -24.55 14.63 -12.69
C GLU A 20 -23.44 14.96 -11.70
N PHE A 21 -22.60 15.92 -12.06
CA PHE A 21 -21.51 16.39 -11.21
C PHE A 21 -22.08 17.17 -10.01
N LYS A 22 -21.68 16.77 -8.79
CA LYS A 22 -22.08 17.47 -7.55
C LYS A 22 -20.85 17.85 -6.75
N TRP A 23 -20.63 19.14 -6.54
CA TRP A 23 -19.52 19.68 -5.75
C TRP A 23 -19.44 19.09 -4.33
N SER A 24 -20.58 18.80 -3.70
CA SER A 24 -20.64 18.18 -2.37
C SER A 24 -20.02 16.77 -2.31
N GLN A 25 -19.92 16.09 -3.45
CA GLN A 25 -19.32 14.78 -3.57
C GLN A 25 -17.88 14.81 -4.09
N ALA A 26 -17.45 15.95 -4.64
CA ALA A 26 -16.12 16.17 -5.22
C ALA A 26 -15.07 16.59 -4.19
N ASN A 27 -15.30 16.31 -2.90
CA ASN A 27 -14.34 16.58 -1.83
C ASN A 27 -13.95 15.27 -1.10
N PRO A 28 -12.79 15.24 -0.41
CA PRO A 28 -12.28 14.05 0.26
C PRO A 28 -13.27 13.43 1.25
N LEU A 29 -13.93 14.26 2.05
CA LEU A 29 -14.91 13.81 3.06
C LEU A 29 -16.19 13.30 2.40
N GLY A 30 -16.63 13.93 1.31
CA GLY A 30 -17.80 13.50 0.53
C GLY A 30 -17.59 12.13 -0.10
N SER A 31 -16.41 11.88 -0.64
CA SER A 31 -16.03 10.58 -1.20
C SER A 31 -16.07 9.48 -0.15
N LEU A 32 -15.47 9.70 1.03
CA LEU A 32 -15.52 8.75 2.15
C LEU A 32 -16.95 8.52 2.67
N ASN A 33 -17.76 9.57 2.72
CA ASN A 33 -19.14 9.45 3.19
C ASN A 33 -20.00 8.59 2.25
N THR A 34 -19.76 8.68 0.95
CA THR A 34 -20.44 7.83 -0.04
C THR A 34 -20.10 6.35 0.15
N LEU A 35 -18.85 6.03 0.51
CA LEU A 35 -18.43 4.64 0.75
C LEU A 35 -19.08 4.00 1.98
N LYS A 36 -19.72 4.77 2.87
CA LYS A 36 -20.51 4.22 3.99
C LYS A 36 -21.65 3.32 3.54
N LYS A 37 -22.12 3.48 2.30
CA LYS A 37 -23.12 2.58 1.70
C LYS A 37 -22.58 1.14 1.53
N TYR A 38 -21.25 0.98 1.48
CA TYR A 38 -20.56 -0.26 1.22
C TYR A 38 -19.66 -0.63 2.41
N PRO A 39 -20.20 -1.25 3.49
CA PRO A 39 -19.43 -1.52 4.70
C PRO A 39 -18.19 -2.42 4.47
N SER A 40 -18.26 -3.32 3.50
CA SER A 40 -17.12 -4.17 3.11
C SER A 40 -16.00 -3.35 2.49
N VAL A 41 -16.36 -2.44 1.57
CA VAL A 41 -15.42 -1.52 0.92
C VAL A 41 -14.78 -0.58 1.92
N LEU A 42 -15.59 0.06 2.77
CA LEU A 42 -15.07 0.97 3.80
C LEU A 42 -14.04 0.30 4.71
N GLY A 43 -14.28 -0.95 5.08
CA GLY A 43 -13.32 -1.69 5.89
C GLY A 43 -12.04 -2.11 5.15
N LEU A 44 -12.10 -2.36 3.82
CA LEU A 44 -10.91 -2.61 3.02
C LEU A 44 -10.11 -1.32 2.78
N VAL A 45 -10.80 -0.20 2.55
CA VAL A 45 -10.15 1.12 2.47
C VAL A 45 -9.45 1.45 3.78
N GLY A 46 -10.10 1.21 4.93
CA GLY A 46 -9.46 1.34 6.24
C GLY A 46 -8.25 0.43 6.41
N ALA A 47 -8.33 -0.83 5.99
CA ALA A 47 -7.21 -1.76 6.03
C ALA A 47 -6.04 -1.29 5.13
N LEU A 48 -6.35 -0.79 3.93
CA LEU A 48 -5.35 -0.26 3.00
C LEU A 48 -4.62 0.97 3.56
N THR A 49 -5.27 1.77 4.41
CA THR A 49 -4.65 2.89 5.11
C THR A 49 -3.46 2.45 5.97
N PHE A 50 -3.57 1.28 6.64
CA PHE A 50 -2.45 0.74 7.42
C PHE A 50 -1.28 0.34 6.52
N ILE A 51 -1.53 -0.21 5.32
CA ILE A 51 -0.49 -0.53 4.34
C ILE A 51 0.19 0.75 3.86
N TYR A 52 -0.56 1.81 3.53
CA TYR A 52 0.01 3.09 3.13
C TYR A 52 0.85 3.71 4.23
N LEU A 53 0.33 3.71 5.47
CA LEU A 53 1.07 4.23 6.61
C LEU A 53 2.36 3.44 6.86
N ALA A 54 2.30 2.11 6.78
CA ALA A 54 3.46 1.23 6.95
C ALA A 54 4.52 1.43 5.85
N SER A 55 4.11 1.76 4.62
CA SER A 55 5.06 1.98 3.52
C SER A 55 6.05 3.13 3.81
N TYR A 56 5.66 4.08 4.65
CA TYR A 56 6.55 5.17 5.08
C TYR A 56 7.67 4.72 6.02
N ALA A 57 7.60 3.52 6.59
CA ALA A 57 8.74 2.93 7.29
C ALA A 57 9.94 2.77 6.35
N VAL A 58 9.70 2.34 5.11
CA VAL A 58 10.75 2.24 4.09
C VAL A 58 10.98 3.59 3.40
N GLN A 59 9.94 4.21 2.86
CA GLN A 59 10.07 5.44 2.07
C GLN A 59 10.66 6.61 2.88
N GLY A 60 10.32 6.72 4.16
CA GLY A 60 10.75 7.83 5.03
C GLY A 60 12.05 7.58 5.77
N THR A 61 12.45 6.33 6.01
CA THR A 61 13.60 6.05 6.88
C THR A 61 14.71 5.20 6.24
N TRP A 62 14.53 4.68 5.03
CA TRP A 62 15.50 3.79 4.38
C TRP A 62 16.92 4.34 4.32
N THR A 63 17.04 5.57 3.84
CA THR A 63 18.34 6.23 3.73
C THR A 63 19.01 6.42 5.08
N TYR A 64 18.26 6.94 6.06
CA TYR A 64 18.77 7.14 7.42
C TYR A 64 19.17 5.82 8.07
N PHE A 65 18.33 4.80 7.97
CA PHE A 65 18.58 3.47 8.52
C PHE A 65 19.81 2.81 7.92
N SER A 66 19.95 2.83 6.60
CA SER A 66 21.07 2.17 5.93
C SER A 66 22.41 2.89 6.17
N MET A 67 22.41 4.21 6.23
CA MET A 67 23.58 5.00 6.58
C MET A 67 23.96 4.83 8.06
N GLU A 68 22.98 4.91 8.97
CA GLU A 68 23.19 4.80 10.40
C GLU A 68 23.68 3.41 10.83
N LYS A 69 23.02 2.35 10.34
CA LYS A 69 23.28 1.00 10.80
C LYS A 69 24.45 0.32 10.09
N PHE A 70 24.63 0.59 8.79
CA PHE A 70 25.59 -0.13 7.94
C PHE A 70 26.68 0.77 7.36
N ASN A 71 26.70 2.07 7.71
CA ASN A 71 27.62 3.05 7.17
C ASN A 71 27.65 3.08 5.63
N TRP A 72 26.46 2.93 4.99
CA TRP A 72 26.37 2.97 3.54
C TRP A 72 26.67 4.36 3.02
N SER A 73 27.44 4.42 1.92
CA SER A 73 27.59 5.65 1.14
C SER A 73 26.29 5.95 0.37
N GLU A 74 26.14 7.21 -0.04
CA GLU A 74 25.01 7.64 -0.89
C GLU A 74 24.87 6.80 -2.15
N SER A 75 25.98 6.36 -2.74
CA SER A 75 26.00 5.50 -3.92
C SER A 75 25.37 4.12 -3.64
N VAL A 76 25.69 3.49 -2.51
CA VAL A 76 25.13 2.18 -2.13
C VAL A 76 23.63 2.32 -1.83
N VAL A 77 23.22 3.40 -1.16
CA VAL A 77 21.79 3.73 -0.98
C VAL A 77 21.11 3.86 -2.34
N GLY A 78 21.71 4.59 -3.27
CA GLY A 78 21.20 4.73 -4.64
C GLY A 78 21.04 3.40 -5.36
N TYR A 79 22.04 2.49 -5.28
CA TYR A 79 21.93 1.14 -5.87
C TYR A 79 20.80 0.33 -5.22
N SER A 80 20.62 0.41 -3.92
CA SER A 80 19.55 -0.29 -3.23
C SER A 80 18.16 0.19 -3.65
N LEU A 81 17.98 1.51 -3.80
CA LEU A 81 16.74 2.11 -4.31
C LEU A 81 16.49 1.73 -5.78
N GLY A 82 17.54 1.71 -6.60
CA GLY A 82 17.47 1.20 -7.97
C GLY A 82 17.02 -0.26 -8.03
N PHE A 83 17.56 -1.10 -7.14
CA PHE A 83 17.14 -2.49 -7.03
C PHE A 83 15.69 -2.64 -6.58
N VAL A 84 15.23 -1.87 -5.60
CA VAL A 84 13.80 -1.79 -5.22
C VAL A 84 12.94 -1.41 -6.42
N GLY A 85 13.38 -0.42 -7.22
CA GLY A 85 12.67 0.00 -8.44
C GLY A 85 12.53 -1.13 -9.46
N ILE A 86 13.61 -1.87 -9.73
CA ILE A 86 13.60 -3.03 -10.64
C ILE A 86 12.67 -4.11 -10.12
N MET A 87 12.79 -4.47 -8.84
CA MET A 87 11.92 -5.48 -8.22
C MET A 87 10.44 -5.07 -8.25
N SER A 88 10.15 -3.81 -7.98
CA SER A 88 8.78 -3.27 -8.05
C SER A 88 8.22 -3.31 -9.46
N ALA A 89 9.03 -2.98 -10.46
CA ALA A 89 8.63 -3.07 -11.87
C ALA A 89 8.35 -4.52 -12.29
N LEU A 90 9.18 -5.48 -11.88
CA LEU A 90 8.96 -6.91 -12.14
C LEU A 90 7.67 -7.41 -11.45
N VAL A 91 7.46 -7.05 -10.19
CA VAL A 91 6.29 -7.48 -9.42
C VAL A 91 5.01 -6.90 -10.01
N GLN A 92 4.96 -5.60 -10.22
CA GLN A 92 3.74 -4.92 -10.67
C GLN A 92 3.54 -5.00 -12.19
N GLY A 93 4.61 -5.07 -12.98
CA GLY A 93 4.53 -5.16 -14.44
C GLY A 93 4.29 -6.58 -14.96
N VAL A 94 4.89 -7.57 -14.32
CA VAL A 94 4.89 -8.97 -14.80
C VAL A 94 4.18 -9.91 -13.85
N LEU A 95 4.65 -10.03 -12.59
CA LEU A 95 4.16 -11.06 -11.69
C LEU A 95 2.66 -10.94 -11.40
N ILE A 96 2.16 -9.72 -11.26
CA ILE A 96 0.73 -9.51 -10.96
C ILE A 96 -0.18 -10.09 -12.04
N ARG A 97 0.22 -9.98 -13.31
CA ARG A 97 -0.52 -10.51 -14.46
C ARG A 97 -0.55 -12.04 -14.50
N VAL A 98 0.40 -12.68 -13.84
CA VAL A 98 0.52 -14.14 -13.78
C VAL A 98 -0.12 -14.70 -12.52
N ILE A 99 0.06 -14.02 -11.40
CA ILE A 99 -0.34 -14.52 -10.07
C ILE A 99 -1.85 -14.34 -9.86
N ILE A 100 -2.41 -13.14 -10.14
CA ILE A 100 -3.84 -12.90 -9.93
C ILE A 100 -4.74 -13.89 -10.68
N PRO A 101 -4.52 -14.18 -11.98
CA PRO A 101 -5.34 -15.18 -12.68
C PRO A 101 -5.21 -16.59 -12.11
N LYS A 102 -4.05 -16.95 -11.53
CA LYS A 102 -3.80 -18.32 -11.01
C LYS A 102 -4.40 -18.57 -9.63
N ILE A 103 -4.26 -17.62 -8.71
CA ILE A 103 -4.66 -17.83 -7.32
C ILE A 103 -5.80 -16.91 -6.86
N GLY A 104 -6.22 -15.98 -7.71
CA GLY A 104 -7.27 -14.98 -7.44
C GLY A 104 -6.82 -13.79 -6.61
N GLU A 105 -7.59 -12.71 -6.66
CA GLU A 105 -7.26 -11.44 -5.97
C GLU A 105 -7.13 -11.61 -4.45
N TYR A 106 -8.05 -12.38 -3.82
CA TYR A 106 -8.05 -12.56 -2.37
C TYR A 106 -6.78 -13.26 -1.87
N ASN A 107 -6.38 -14.37 -2.50
CA ASN A 107 -5.19 -15.10 -2.10
C ASN A 107 -3.93 -14.28 -2.40
N THR A 108 -3.89 -13.57 -3.54
CA THR A 108 -2.79 -12.66 -3.89
C THR A 108 -2.63 -11.55 -2.85
N MET A 109 -3.74 -10.96 -2.40
CA MET A 109 -3.75 -9.97 -1.33
C MET A 109 -3.15 -10.54 -0.04
N ILE A 110 -3.62 -11.72 0.42
CA ILE A 110 -3.13 -12.34 1.67
C ILE A 110 -1.64 -12.66 1.57
N VAL A 111 -1.20 -13.30 0.48
CA VAL A 111 0.22 -13.62 0.26
C VAL A 111 1.06 -12.36 0.23
N GLY A 112 0.61 -11.32 -0.47
CA GLY A 112 1.32 -10.05 -0.53
C GLY A 112 1.46 -9.39 0.86
N ILE A 113 0.39 -9.38 1.66
CA ILE A 113 0.41 -8.85 3.02
C ILE A 113 1.41 -9.62 3.91
N ILE A 114 1.39 -10.95 3.86
CA ILE A 114 2.31 -11.80 4.64
C ILE A 114 3.77 -11.54 4.23
N LEU A 115 4.04 -11.45 2.92
CA LEU A 115 5.40 -11.16 2.41
C LEU A 115 5.88 -9.75 2.78
N ASN A 116 4.97 -8.77 2.84
CA ASN A 116 5.29 -7.42 3.30
C ASN A 116 5.65 -7.41 4.80
N ILE A 117 4.88 -8.11 5.64
CA ILE A 117 5.19 -8.28 7.07
C ILE A 117 6.56 -8.94 7.23
N LEU A 118 6.78 -10.06 6.52
CA LEU A 118 8.05 -10.79 6.58
C LEU A 118 9.21 -9.90 6.15
N GLY A 119 9.12 -9.21 5.01
CA GLY A 119 10.16 -8.32 4.52
C GLY A 119 10.47 -7.18 5.50
N SER A 120 9.44 -6.59 6.12
CA SER A 120 9.61 -5.54 7.12
C SER A 120 10.32 -6.06 8.38
N ILE A 121 9.97 -7.24 8.88
CA ILE A 121 10.66 -7.88 10.01
C ILE A 121 12.13 -8.17 9.64
N LEU A 122 12.37 -8.73 8.46
CA LEU A 122 13.72 -9.05 8.00
C LEU A 122 14.60 -7.80 7.90
N PHE A 123 14.09 -6.66 7.42
CA PHE A 123 14.82 -5.40 7.42
C PHE A 123 15.23 -4.97 8.84
N SER A 124 14.33 -5.12 9.80
CA SER A 124 14.60 -4.69 11.18
C SER A 124 15.72 -5.45 11.84
N ILE A 125 15.81 -6.78 11.59
CA ILE A 125 16.78 -7.70 12.21
C ILE A 125 18.06 -7.89 11.39
N ALA A 126 18.18 -7.29 10.19
CA ALA A 126 19.36 -7.38 9.35
C ALA A 126 20.61 -6.95 10.14
N THR A 127 21.65 -7.77 10.15
CA THR A 127 22.93 -7.49 10.83
C THR A 127 24.01 -7.01 9.85
N GLU A 128 23.89 -7.38 8.59
CA GLU A 128 24.84 -7.05 7.53
C GLU A 128 24.16 -6.33 6.38
N GLY A 129 24.82 -5.34 5.77
CA GLY A 129 24.23 -4.53 4.71
C GLY A 129 23.77 -5.33 3.47
N TRP A 130 24.52 -6.37 3.07
CA TRP A 130 24.15 -7.23 1.93
C TRP A 130 22.81 -7.95 2.13
N MET A 131 22.41 -8.23 3.39
CA MET A 131 21.13 -8.87 3.71
C MET A 131 19.94 -8.03 3.24
N LEU A 132 20.08 -6.69 3.24
CA LEU A 132 19.02 -5.80 2.80
C LEU A 132 18.66 -6.06 1.33
N PHE A 133 19.64 -6.31 0.46
CA PHE A 133 19.37 -6.65 -0.94
C PHE A 133 18.58 -7.95 -1.07
N CYS A 134 18.88 -8.96 -0.26
CA CYS A 134 18.11 -10.21 -0.23
C CYS A 134 16.68 -9.97 0.30
N PHE A 135 16.53 -9.15 1.32
CA PHE A 135 15.25 -8.90 1.98
C PHE A 135 14.34 -7.95 1.19
N ILE A 136 14.90 -7.16 0.27
CA ILE A 136 14.12 -6.40 -0.72
C ILE A 136 13.23 -7.33 -1.56
N ILE A 137 13.65 -8.57 -1.83
CA ILE A 137 12.89 -9.51 -2.65
C ILE A 137 11.51 -9.83 -2.00
N PRO A 138 11.43 -10.43 -0.80
CA PRO A 138 10.14 -10.69 -0.17
C PRO A 138 9.34 -9.41 0.10
N TYR A 139 9.99 -8.31 0.49
CA TYR A 139 9.32 -7.03 0.67
C TYR A 139 8.66 -6.53 -0.61
N SER A 140 9.37 -6.56 -1.74
CA SER A 140 8.85 -6.13 -3.05
C SER A 140 7.70 -7.04 -3.53
N LEU A 141 7.79 -8.36 -3.29
CA LEU A 141 6.69 -9.29 -3.55
C LEU A 141 5.45 -8.93 -2.73
N GLY A 142 5.62 -8.35 -1.53
CA GLY A 142 4.53 -7.76 -0.76
C GLY A 142 3.74 -6.69 -1.52
N GLY A 143 4.35 -6.04 -2.50
CA GLY A 143 3.71 -5.07 -3.39
C GLY A 143 2.55 -5.62 -4.22
N LEU A 144 2.35 -6.95 -4.28
CA LEU A 144 1.17 -7.59 -4.87
C LEU A 144 -0.13 -7.25 -4.13
N ALA A 145 -0.06 -6.94 -2.83
CA ALA A 145 -1.24 -6.71 -2.01
C ALA A 145 -2.05 -5.48 -2.46
N GLY A 146 -1.38 -4.37 -2.78
CA GLY A 146 -2.04 -3.11 -3.15
C GLY A 146 -2.97 -3.25 -4.35
N PRO A 147 -2.46 -3.64 -5.52
CA PRO A 147 -3.29 -3.87 -6.71
C PRO A 147 -4.36 -4.94 -6.53
N ALA A 148 -4.09 -6.01 -5.77
CA ALA A 148 -5.10 -7.04 -5.49
C ALA A 148 -6.27 -6.46 -4.64
N ILE A 149 -5.98 -5.63 -3.64
CA ILE A 149 -7.01 -4.94 -2.86
C ILE A 149 -7.78 -3.96 -3.76
N GLN A 150 -7.09 -3.21 -4.62
CA GLN A 150 -7.76 -2.27 -5.54
C GLN A 150 -8.69 -2.99 -6.52
N GLY A 151 -8.28 -4.16 -7.05
CA GLY A 151 -9.14 -5.01 -7.87
C GLY A 151 -10.41 -5.42 -7.11
N ILE A 152 -10.25 -5.97 -5.90
CA ILE A 152 -11.39 -6.35 -5.05
C ILE A 152 -12.31 -5.15 -4.77
N LEU A 153 -11.77 -3.98 -4.48
CA LEU A 153 -12.54 -2.77 -4.21
C LEU A 153 -13.30 -2.30 -5.45
N SER A 154 -12.64 -2.28 -6.60
CA SER A 154 -13.24 -1.87 -7.87
C SER A 154 -14.40 -2.77 -8.27
N ASN A 155 -14.27 -4.09 -8.07
CA ASN A 155 -15.31 -5.07 -8.38
C ASN A 155 -16.56 -4.97 -7.47
N GLN A 156 -16.47 -4.25 -6.34
CA GLN A 156 -17.60 -4.07 -5.41
C GLN A 156 -18.34 -2.75 -5.57
N ILE A 157 -17.87 -1.87 -6.44
CA ILE A 157 -18.43 -0.54 -6.65
C ILE A 157 -18.96 -0.43 -8.08
N PRO A 158 -20.17 0.07 -8.28
CA PRO A 158 -20.71 0.32 -9.62
C PRO A 158 -19.81 1.24 -10.45
N GLU A 159 -19.81 1.07 -11.77
CA GLU A 159 -18.95 1.82 -12.68
C GLU A 159 -19.09 3.35 -12.52
N ASN A 160 -20.31 3.83 -12.27
CA ASN A 160 -20.59 5.25 -12.08
C ASN A 160 -20.18 5.81 -10.70
N GLU A 161 -19.69 4.97 -9.78
CA GLU A 161 -19.16 5.38 -8.47
C GLU A 161 -17.63 5.16 -8.36
N GLN A 162 -16.97 4.63 -9.38
CA GLN A 162 -15.52 4.36 -9.39
C GLN A 162 -14.69 5.62 -9.10
N GLY A 163 -15.11 6.78 -9.63
CA GLY A 163 -14.44 8.05 -9.34
C GLY A 163 -14.48 8.42 -7.84
N GLN A 164 -15.56 8.08 -7.14
CA GLN A 164 -15.66 8.32 -5.70
C GLN A 164 -14.76 7.38 -4.90
N LEU A 165 -14.65 6.11 -5.33
CA LEU A 165 -13.69 5.16 -4.75
C LEU A 165 -12.27 5.68 -4.91
N GLN A 166 -11.86 6.08 -6.13
CA GLN A 166 -10.52 6.61 -6.38
C GLN A 166 -10.26 7.91 -5.60
N GLY A 167 -11.26 8.79 -5.49
CA GLY A 167 -11.17 9.99 -4.67
C GLY A 167 -10.97 9.67 -3.18
N ALA A 168 -11.65 8.67 -2.64
CA ALA A 168 -11.47 8.23 -1.26
C ALA A 168 -10.08 7.60 -1.03
N LEU A 169 -9.62 6.74 -1.94
CA LEU A 169 -8.29 6.14 -1.87
C LEU A 169 -7.18 7.21 -1.92
N THR A 170 -7.28 8.17 -2.85
CA THR A 170 -6.33 9.27 -2.96
C THR A 170 -6.33 10.15 -1.71
N SER A 171 -7.50 10.40 -1.13
CA SER A 171 -7.62 11.17 0.12
C SER A 171 -6.92 10.46 1.29
N MET A 172 -7.09 9.15 1.41
CA MET A 172 -6.41 8.34 2.43
C MET A 172 -4.89 8.31 2.21
N MET A 173 -4.43 8.16 0.96
CA MET A 173 -3.01 8.24 0.60
C MET A 173 -2.43 9.61 0.97
N SER A 174 -3.14 10.69 0.66
CA SER A 174 -2.69 12.06 1.00
C SER A 174 -2.61 12.27 2.52
N ALA A 175 -3.61 11.81 3.27
CA ALA A 175 -3.60 11.90 4.72
C ALA A 175 -2.43 11.10 5.33
N THR A 176 -2.23 9.86 4.87
CA THR A 176 -1.08 9.05 5.33
C THR A 176 0.25 9.65 4.89
N GLY A 177 0.30 10.38 3.77
CA GLY A 177 1.47 11.10 3.28
C GLY A 177 1.91 12.27 4.18
N ILE A 178 0.98 12.83 4.94
CA ILE A 178 1.28 13.88 5.93
C ILE A 178 1.81 13.26 7.24
N PHE A 179 1.10 12.26 7.76
CA PHE A 179 1.42 11.70 9.07
C PHE A 179 2.47 10.59 9.03
N GLY A 180 2.53 9.84 7.93
CA GLY A 180 3.38 8.66 7.81
C GLY A 180 4.89 8.95 7.96
N PRO A 181 5.45 9.90 7.17
CA PRO A 181 6.85 10.26 7.30
C PRO A 181 7.18 10.78 8.71
N LEU A 182 6.34 11.66 9.28
CA LEU A 182 6.53 12.19 10.62
C LEU A 182 6.55 11.10 11.67
N LEU A 183 5.61 10.16 11.61
CA LEU A 183 5.55 9.04 12.56
C LEU A 183 6.80 8.16 12.45
N MET A 184 7.16 7.74 11.25
CA MET A 184 8.24 6.78 11.06
C MET A 184 9.61 7.38 11.33
N THR A 185 9.85 8.65 10.94
CA THR A 185 11.11 9.34 11.27
C THR A 185 11.21 9.68 12.75
N SER A 186 10.10 9.98 13.44
CA SER A 186 10.10 10.16 14.89
C SER A 186 10.45 8.87 15.63
N ILE A 187 9.89 7.73 15.21
CA ILE A 187 10.26 6.41 15.76
C ILE A 187 11.74 6.15 15.51
N PHE A 188 12.25 6.39 14.30
CA PHE A 188 13.65 6.23 13.99
C PHE A 188 14.54 7.09 14.89
N SER A 189 14.26 8.39 14.96
CA SER A 189 15.00 9.35 15.77
C SER A 189 15.00 8.99 17.25
N TYR A 190 13.87 8.55 17.79
CA TYR A 190 13.78 8.11 19.18
C TYR A 190 14.70 6.91 19.44
N PHE A 191 14.62 5.85 18.63
CA PHE A 191 15.38 4.63 18.85
C PHE A 191 16.85 4.70 18.43
N THR A 192 17.29 5.79 17.77
CA THR A 192 18.70 6.05 17.46
C THR A 192 19.31 7.17 18.33
N SER A 193 18.52 7.79 19.20
CA SER A 193 19.01 8.84 20.10
C SER A 193 19.83 8.26 21.26
N ASN A 194 20.77 9.06 21.79
CA ASN A 194 21.57 8.71 22.95
C ASN A 194 20.74 8.49 24.24
N ASN A 195 19.53 9.02 24.28
CA ASN A 195 18.60 8.91 25.42
C ASN A 195 17.65 7.70 25.30
N SER A 196 17.75 6.92 24.22
CA SER A 196 16.91 5.73 24.06
C SER A 196 17.35 4.64 25.03
N PRO A 197 16.39 3.96 25.70
CA PRO A 197 16.70 2.80 26.54
C PRO A 197 17.28 1.62 25.74
N ILE A 198 16.99 1.58 24.43
CA ILE A 198 17.46 0.52 23.51
C ILE A 198 17.80 1.18 22.17
N TYR A 199 19.05 1.03 21.73
CA TYR A 199 19.43 1.45 20.38
C TYR A 199 18.93 0.43 19.35
N PHE A 200 17.95 0.84 18.53
CA PHE A 200 17.33 -0.05 17.55
C PHE A 200 16.90 0.70 16.27
N PRO A 201 17.82 0.95 15.33
CA PRO A 201 17.53 1.66 14.09
C PRO A 201 16.43 1.00 13.22
N GLY A 202 16.17 -0.31 13.41
CA GLY A 202 15.13 -1.07 12.72
C GLY A 202 13.70 -0.85 13.23
N ALA A 203 13.50 -0.05 14.28
CA ALA A 203 12.19 0.17 14.91
C ALA A 203 11.07 0.59 13.95
N PRO A 204 11.28 1.49 12.95
CA PRO A 204 10.24 1.86 12.00
C PRO A 204 9.71 0.67 11.20
N PHE A 205 10.56 -0.29 10.85
CA PHE A 205 10.14 -1.48 10.09
C PHE A 205 9.29 -2.43 10.95
N ILE A 206 9.59 -2.55 12.24
CA ILE A 206 8.71 -3.27 13.18
C ILE A 206 7.36 -2.57 13.32
N ALA A 207 7.36 -1.23 13.45
CA ALA A 207 6.11 -0.46 13.48
C ALA A 207 5.31 -0.68 12.19
N GLY A 208 5.97 -0.67 11.03
CA GLY A 208 5.36 -1.01 9.74
C GLY A 208 4.78 -2.43 9.73
N ALA A 209 5.54 -3.42 10.19
CA ALA A 209 5.07 -4.82 10.28
C ALA A 209 3.84 -4.95 11.19
N ILE A 210 3.80 -4.25 12.32
CA ILE A 210 2.64 -4.22 13.23
C ILE A 210 1.41 -3.63 12.51
N LEU A 211 1.56 -2.48 11.83
CA LEU A 211 0.46 -1.86 11.08
C LEU A 211 -0.09 -2.78 9.99
N VAL A 212 0.78 -3.45 9.22
CA VAL A 212 0.36 -4.40 8.18
C VAL A 212 -0.26 -5.66 8.81
N SER A 213 0.19 -6.08 9.99
CA SER A 213 -0.44 -7.18 10.74
C SER A 213 -1.85 -6.81 11.21
N VAL A 214 -2.08 -5.57 11.65
CA VAL A 214 -3.43 -5.07 11.97
C VAL A 214 -4.32 -5.10 10.72
N CYS A 215 -3.79 -4.68 9.55
CA CYS A 215 -4.49 -4.81 8.28
C CYS A 215 -4.90 -6.27 8.00
N LEU A 216 -3.97 -7.22 8.17
CA LEU A 216 -4.24 -8.65 7.98
C LEU A 216 -5.34 -9.15 8.90
N LEU A 217 -5.29 -8.79 10.18
CA LEU A 217 -6.31 -9.18 11.15
C LEU A 217 -7.70 -8.65 10.80
N ILE A 218 -7.80 -7.39 10.34
CA ILE A 218 -9.06 -6.80 9.88
C ILE A 218 -9.64 -7.59 8.70
N ILE A 219 -8.78 -7.94 7.74
CA ILE A 219 -9.16 -8.70 6.54
C ILE A 219 -9.63 -10.10 6.92
N LEU A 220 -8.87 -10.83 7.74
CA LEU A 220 -9.20 -12.19 8.17
C LEU A 220 -10.51 -12.23 9.00
N LYS A 221 -10.71 -11.26 9.89
CA LYS A 221 -11.94 -11.14 10.69
C LYS A 221 -13.19 -10.92 9.83
N LYS A 222 -13.06 -10.21 8.71
CA LYS A 222 -14.18 -10.01 7.79
C LYS A 222 -14.54 -11.29 7.01
N GLY A 223 -13.59 -12.18 6.81
CA GLY A 223 -13.76 -13.42 6.08
C GLY A 223 -13.84 -13.24 4.55
N ARG A 224 -13.43 -14.27 3.83
CA ARG A 224 -13.32 -14.26 2.36
C ARG A 224 -14.64 -13.88 1.66
N LEU A 225 -15.76 -14.49 2.07
CA LEU A 225 -17.07 -14.29 1.43
C LEU A 225 -17.60 -12.84 1.57
N LYS A 226 -17.30 -12.17 2.68
CA LYS A 226 -17.69 -10.76 2.87
C LYS A 226 -16.79 -9.78 2.12
N ILE A 227 -15.56 -10.20 1.82
CA ILE A 227 -14.56 -9.36 1.15
C ILE A 227 -14.71 -9.44 -0.37
N ILE A 228 -14.96 -10.63 -0.92
CA ILE A 228 -15.12 -10.79 -2.38
C ILE A 228 -16.47 -10.26 -2.85
N GLY A 229 -17.45 -10.13 -1.94
CA GLY A 229 -18.83 -9.81 -2.29
C GLY A 229 -19.52 -11.01 -2.99
N LYS A 230 -20.85 -11.11 -2.90
CA LYS A 230 -21.59 -11.86 -3.93
C LYS A 230 -21.47 -11.05 -5.21
N PRO A 231 -21.21 -11.67 -6.39
CA PRO A 231 -21.38 -10.96 -7.64
C PRO A 231 -22.79 -10.35 -7.61
N ILE A 232 -22.88 -9.06 -7.95
CA ILE A 232 -24.14 -8.40 -8.19
C ILE A 232 -24.68 -9.11 -9.43
N ASN A 233 -25.47 -10.17 -9.21
CA ASN A 233 -26.22 -10.79 -10.30
C ASN A 233 -27.22 -9.75 -10.78
N ASP A 234 -27.12 -9.41 -12.05
CA ASP A 234 -28.06 -8.65 -12.85
C ASP A 234 -29.50 -9.16 -12.70
#